data_3423563aa9cf5e415e1959ad4db0e67b
#
_entry.id   3423563aa9cf5e415e1959ad4db0e67b
#
_cell.length_a   1.000
_cell.length_b   1.000
_cell.length_c   1.000
_cell.angle_alpha   90.00
_cell.angle_beta   90.00
_cell.angle_gamma   90.00
#
_symmetry.space_group_name_H-M   'P 1'
#
loop_
_entity.id
_entity.type
_entity.pdbx_description
1 polymer ?
#
loop_
_entity_poly.entity_id
_entity_poly.type
_entity_poly.pdbx_seq_one_letter_code
_entity_poly.pdbx_strand_id
1 'polypeptide(L)'
;MISGAHAIIDSRKPEADRAVLRDVLELSHVDAGDGWLIFGLLPGEVAVHPSRKNDVHELFFLCQDLRGFVRAMRKKGVRCGPIQSPRWGRLTMVPLPGGGEIGVYEPHHARPKAPRPRARAAKPRRGR
;
A
#
# COMPACT_ATOMS: atom_id res chain seq x y z
N MET A 1 -15.42 11.26 -13.03
CA MET A 1 -14.74 9.95 -13.11
C MET A 1 -13.75 9.83 -11.99
N ILE A 2 -13.49 8.57 -11.59
CA ILE A 2 -12.56 8.28 -10.51
C ILE A 2 -11.13 8.59 -10.96
N SER A 3 -10.37 9.33 -10.14
CA SER A 3 -8.99 9.74 -10.45
C SER A 3 -7.93 9.00 -9.61
N GLY A 4 -8.36 8.22 -8.64
CA GLY A 4 -7.45 7.47 -7.77
C GLY A 4 -8.19 6.81 -6.62
N ALA A 5 -7.44 6.28 -5.67
CA ALA A 5 -7.96 5.69 -4.46
C ALA A 5 -7.17 6.19 -3.25
N HIS A 6 -7.84 6.24 -2.09
CA HIS A 6 -7.25 6.68 -0.84
C HIS A 6 -7.57 5.61 0.22
N ALA A 7 -6.55 4.96 0.74
CA ALA A 7 -6.68 3.99 1.81
C ALA A 7 -6.36 4.64 3.15
N ILE A 8 -7.03 4.23 4.21
CA ILE A 8 -6.84 4.76 5.56
C ILE A 8 -6.49 3.62 6.49
N ILE A 9 -5.45 3.82 7.30
CA ILE A 9 -5.08 2.93 8.39
C ILE A 9 -5.41 3.64 9.68
N ASP A 10 -6.38 3.13 10.42
CA ASP A 10 -6.66 3.63 11.76
C ASP A 10 -5.62 3.07 12.74
N SER A 11 -5.08 3.91 13.59
CA SER A 11 -3.98 3.52 14.48
C SER A 11 -4.08 4.21 15.83
N ARG A 12 -3.71 3.48 16.86
CA ARG A 12 -3.56 4.04 18.22
C ARG A 12 -2.25 4.83 18.38
N LYS A 13 -1.31 4.62 17.48
CA LYS A 13 -0.01 5.30 17.47
C LYS A 13 0.29 5.81 16.06
N PRO A 14 -0.46 6.82 15.57
CA PRO A 14 -0.38 7.23 14.17
C PRO A 14 1.01 7.75 13.77
N GLU A 15 1.71 8.46 14.66
CA GLU A 15 3.04 8.98 14.35
C GLU A 15 4.07 7.85 14.16
N ALA A 16 4.02 6.83 15.01
CA ALA A 16 4.92 5.69 14.91
C ALA A 16 4.63 4.86 13.64
N ASP A 17 3.36 4.68 13.29
CA ASP A 17 2.99 3.97 12.07
C ASP A 17 3.39 4.78 10.82
N ARG A 18 3.21 6.11 10.82
CA ARG A 18 3.68 6.98 9.73
C ARG A 18 5.20 6.86 9.54
N ALA A 19 5.95 6.78 10.64
CA ALA A 19 7.40 6.64 10.57
C ALA A 19 7.81 5.32 9.88
N VAL A 20 7.08 4.23 10.10
CA VAL A 20 7.33 2.96 9.38
C VAL A 20 7.10 3.12 7.89
N LEU A 21 6.01 3.76 7.48
CA LEU A 21 5.72 3.98 6.06
C LEU A 21 6.77 4.86 5.39
N ARG A 22 7.26 5.87 6.10
CA ARG A 22 8.25 6.82 5.60
C ARG A 22 9.67 6.24 5.61
N ASP A 23 10.12 5.69 6.75
CA ASP A 23 11.53 5.40 6.99
C ASP A 23 11.89 3.94 6.70
N VAL A 24 10.95 3.01 6.88
CA VAL A 24 11.17 1.56 6.66
C VAL A 24 10.73 1.16 5.24
N LEU A 25 9.50 1.50 4.85
CA LEU A 25 8.95 1.19 3.53
C LEU A 25 9.31 2.22 2.47
N GLU A 26 9.85 3.36 2.88
CA GLU A 26 10.38 4.42 2.01
C GLU A 26 9.35 4.96 0.99
N LEU A 27 8.09 5.04 1.41
CA LEU A 27 7.04 5.60 0.55
C LEU A 27 7.19 7.12 0.45
N SER A 28 6.99 7.66 -0.75
CA SER A 28 6.91 9.10 -0.93
C SER A 28 5.72 9.66 -0.18
N HIS A 29 5.81 10.88 0.31
CA HIS A 29 4.76 11.48 1.11
C HIS A 29 4.73 13.00 0.96
N VAL A 30 3.60 13.56 1.32
CA VAL A 30 3.40 15.00 1.49
C VAL A 30 2.81 15.25 2.87
N ASP A 31 3.09 16.40 3.45
CA ASP A 31 2.46 16.86 4.68
C ASP A 31 1.21 17.67 4.33
N ALA A 32 0.04 17.14 4.68
CA ALA A 32 -1.24 17.81 4.45
C ALA A 32 -1.58 18.85 5.55
N GLY A 33 -0.69 19.05 6.52
CA GLY A 33 -0.81 19.97 7.64
C GLY A 33 -0.56 19.29 8.97
N ASP A 34 0.20 19.93 9.85
CA ASP A 34 0.45 19.50 11.24
C ASP A 34 0.93 18.05 11.41
N GLY A 35 1.74 17.55 10.49
CA GLY A 35 2.28 16.20 10.55
C GLY A 35 1.35 15.11 10.00
N TRP A 36 0.23 15.48 9.38
CA TRP A 36 -0.66 14.54 8.69
C TRP A 36 -0.06 14.15 7.35
N LEU A 37 0.78 13.14 7.38
CA LEU A 37 1.43 12.65 6.17
C LEU A 37 0.46 11.82 5.33
N ILE A 38 0.42 12.11 4.03
CA ILE A 38 -0.27 11.29 3.05
C ILE A 38 0.78 10.65 2.16
N PHE A 39 0.73 9.33 2.05
CA PHE A 39 1.74 8.55 1.33
C PHE A 39 1.26 8.19 -0.06
N GLY A 40 2.15 8.33 -1.03
CA GLY A 40 1.90 7.89 -2.39
C GLY A 40 1.97 6.38 -2.49
N LEU A 41 0.99 5.78 -3.15
CA LEU A 41 0.98 4.36 -3.46
C LEU A 41 1.45 4.13 -4.89
N LEU A 42 2.12 3.01 -5.10
CA LEU A 42 2.42 2.48 -6.42
C LEU A 42 1.11 2.06 -7.12
N PRO A 43 1.14 1.79 -8.45
CA PRO A 43 -0.05 1.30 -9.15
C PRO A 43 -0.69 0.12 -8.42
N GLY A 44 -1.99 0.19 -8.25
CA GLY A 44 -2.74 -0.76 -7.44
C GLY A 44 -3.82 -1.49 -8.23
N GLU A 45 -4.44 -2.45 -7.57
CA GLU A 45 -5.53 -3.26 -8.09
C GLU A 45 -6.54 -3.49 -6.98
N VAL A 46 -7.77 -3.84 -7.33
CA VAL A 46 -8.81 -4.20 -6.37
C VAL A 46 -9.40 -5.55 -6.74
N ALA A 47 -9.62 -6.38 -5.72
CA ALA A 47 -10.32 -7.64 -5.86
C ALA A 47 -11.49 -7.69 -4.89
N VAL A 48 -12.53 -8.44 -5.24
CA VAL A 48 -13.69 -8.64 -4.38
C VAL A 48 -13.72 -10.12 -3.99
N HIS A 49 -13.66 -10.36 -2.69
CA HIS A 49 -13.69 -11.71 -2.14
C HIS A 49 -15.04 -12.00 -1.46
N PRO A 50 -15.54 -13.23 -1.53
CA PRO A 50 -16.72 -13.60 -0.77
C PRO A 50 -16.47 -13.48 0.73
N SER A 51 -17.43 -12.92 1.45
CA SER A 51 -17.33 -12.71 2.89
C SER A 51 -18.74 -12.65 3.49
N ARG A 52 -18.82 -12.99 4.78
CA ARG A 52 -20.05 -12.80 5.56
C ARG A 52 -20.21 -11.39 6.09
N LYS A 53 -19.16 -10.55 5.98
CA LYS A 53 -19.14 -9.16 6.48
C LYS A 53 -18.96 -8.21 5.31
N ASN A 54 -19.71 -7.12 5.33
CA ASN A 54 -19.50 -5.97 4.45
C ASN A 54 -18.57 -4.97 5.15
N ASP A 55 -18.06 -4.04 4.36
CA ASP A 55 -17.28 -2.88 4.83
C ASP A 55 -15.99 -3.24 5.59
N VAL A 56 -15.49 -4.46 5.39
CA VAL A 56 -14.14 -4.85 5.82
C VAL A 56 -13.23 -4.78 4.61
N HIS A 57 -12.20 -3.95 4.68
CA HIS A 57 -11.26 -3.76 3.59
C HIS A 57 -9.87 -4.15 4.06
N GLU A 58 -9.14 -4.85 3.22
CA GLU A 58 -7.76 -5.26 3.48
C GLU A 58 -6.83 -4.47 2.56
N LEU A 59 -5.70 -4.04 3.09
CA LEU A 59 -4.65 -3.39 2.31
C LEU A 59 -3.44 -4.31 2.21
N PHE A 60 -3.04 -4.61 0.99
CA PHE A 60 -1.80 -5.31 0.70
C PHE A 60 -0.92 -4.45 -0.18
N PHE A 61 0.36 -4.39 0.16
CA PHE A 61 1.36 -3.90 -0.78
C PHE A 61 1.89 -5.07 -1.62
N LEU A 62 2.26 -4.76 -2.85
CA LEU A 62 2.80 -5.77 -3.77
C LEU A 62 4.32 -5.68 -3.81
N CYS A 63 4.99 -6.81 -3.95
CA CYS A 63 6.42 -6.88 -4.18
C CYS A 63 6.74 -7.96 -5.22
N GLN A 64 7.92 -7.90 -5.80
CA GLN A 64 8.37 -8.88 -6.80
C GLN A 64 9.11 -10.06 -6.17
N ASP A 65 9.73 -9.85 -5.00
CA ASP A 65 10.53 -10.85 -4.29
C ASP A 65 10.24 -10.75 -2.78
N LEU A 66 9.31 -11.56 -2.30
CA LEU A 66 8.89 -11.51 -0.90
C LEU A 66 10.00 -11.95 0.06
N ARG A 67 10.77 -12.97 -0.28
CA ARG A 67 11.87 -13.44 0.58
C ARG A 67 12.93 -12.36 0.74
N GLY A 68 13.28 -11.68 -0.35
CA GLY A 68 14.18 -10.53 -0.33
C GLY A 68 13.63 -9.38 0.50
N PHE A 69 12.33 -9.11 0.37
CA PHE A 69 11.65 -8.11 1.19
C PHE A 69 11.76 -8.43 2.68
N VAL A 70 11.46 -9.66 3.09
CA VAL A 70 11.52 -10.08 4.50
C VAL A 70 12.95 -9.93 5.05
N ARG A 71 13.97 -10.30 4.26
CA ARG A 71 15.38 -10.10 4.66
C ARG A 71 15.71 -8.62 4.84
N ALA A 72 15.27 -7.77 3.94
CA ALA A 72 15.49 -6.33 4.04
C ALA A 72 14.82 -5.74 5.27
N MET A 73 13.60 -6.18 5.60
CA MET A 73 12.90 -5.74 6.81
C MET A 73 13.65 -6.16 8.07
N ARG A 74 14.16 -7.38 8.11
CA ARG A 74 14.96 -7.87 9.24
C ARG A 74 16.19 -6.99 9.50
N LYS A 75 16.87 -6.58 8.44
CA LYS A 75 18.04 -5.67 8.57
C LYS A 75 17.64 -4.31 9.15
N LYS A 76 16.41 -3.87 8.93
CA LYS A 76 15.85 -2.63 9.48
C LYS A 76 15.21 -2.83 10.87
N GLY A 77 15.33 -4.02 11.47
CA GLY A 77 14.77 -4.32 12.79
C GLY A 77 13.30 -4.66 12.79
N VAL A 78 12.71 -4.94 11.62
CA VAL A 78 11.29 -5.31 11.50
C VAL A 78 11.17 -6.80 11.26
N ARG A 79 10.46 -7.50 12.15
CA ARG A 79 10.20 -8.93 12.05
C ARG A 79 8.82 -9.16 11.42
N CYS A 80 8.81 -9.54 10.15
CA CYS A 80 7.59 -9.94 9.47
C CYS A 80 7.05 -11.26 10.03
N GLY A 81 5.76 -11.50 9.84
CA GLY A 81 5.12 -12.78 10.16
C GLY A 81 5.61 -13.91 9.25
N PRO A 82 5.16 -15.15 9.51
CA PRO A 82 5.52 -16.31 8.67
C PRO A 82 5.05 -16.10 7.23
N ILE A 83 5.87 -16.54 6.28
CA ILE A 83 5.49 -16.51 4.87
C ILE A 83 4.45 -17.59 4.61
N GLN A 84 3.30 -17.17 4.10
CA GLN A 84 2.23 -18.06 3.63
C GLN A 84 2.29 -18.15 2.11
N SER A 85 1.97 -19.32 1.57
CA SER A 85 2.06 -19.58 0.13
C SER A 85 0.74 -20.11 -0.42
N PRO A 86 -0.34 -19.30 -0.42
CA PRO A 86 -1.58 -19.69 -1.08
C PRO A 86 -1.37 -19.82 -2.58
N ARG A 87 -2.36 -20.41 -3.28
CA ARG A 87 -2.27 -20.67 -4.72
C ARG A 87 -1.93 -19.41 -5.54
N TRP A 88 -2.39 -18.25 -5.12
CA TRP A 88 -2.27 -17.00 -5.89
C TRP A 88 -0.99 -16.21 -5.61
N GLY A 89 -0.14 -16.66 -4.69
CA GLY A 89 1.12 -15.98 -4.43
C GLY A 89 1.75 -16.36 -3.09
N ARG A 90 2.63 -15.48 -2.62
CA ARG A 90 3.24 -15.57 -1.29
C ARG A 90 2.96 -14.29 -0.54
N LEU A 91 2.65 -14.39 0.74
CA LEU A 91 2.38 -13.21 1.55
C LEU A 91 3.00 -13.30 2.94
N THR A 92 3.23 -12.13 3.51
CA THR A 92 3.59 -11.96 4.92
C THR A 92 2.84 -10.77 5.49
N MET A 93 2.78 -10.69 6.81
CA MET A 93 2.22 -9.53 7.51
C MET A 93 3.36 -8.73 8.13
N VAL A 94 3.35 -7.42 7.92
CA VAL A 94 4.30 -6.49 8.52
C VAL A 94 3.64 -5.87 9.74
N PRO A 95 4.18 -6.08 10.95
CA PRO A 95 3.61 -5.49 12.15
C PRO A 95 3.85 -3.98 12.17
N LEU A 96 2.86 -3.23 12.61
CA LEU A 96 2.95 -1.80 12.83
C LEU A 96 3.06 -1.50 14.34
N PRO A 97 3.81 -0.46 14.74
CA PRO A 97 3.98 -0.12 16.15
C PRO A 97 2.69 0.15 16.90
N GLY A 98 1.63 0.57 16.21
CA GLY A 98 0.31 0.79 16.79
C GLY A 98 -0.47 -0.49 17.12
N GLY A 99 0.04 -1.67 16.75
CA GLY A 99 -0.58 -2.98 16.97
C GLY A 99 -1.31 -3.54 15.75
N GLY A 100 -1.45 -2.77 14.68
CA GLY A 100 -1.99 -3.26 13.42
C GLY A 100 -0.95 -3.96 12.56
N GLU A 101 -1.37 -4.37 11.37
CA GLU A 101 -0.51 -5.05 10.40
C GLU A 101 -0.84 -4.59 8.98
N ILE A 102 0.15 -4.66 8.10
CA ILE A 102 -0.04 -4.47 6.66
C ILE A 102 0.40 -5.74 5.95
N GLY A 103 -0.43 -6.23 5.02
CA GLY A 103 -0.05 -7.34 4.17
C GLY A 103 0.91 -6.90 3.07
N VAL A 104 1.87 -7.75 2.78
CA VAL A 104 2.75 -7.61 1.60
C VAL A 104 2.75 -8.94 0.89
N TYR A 105 2.51 -8.94 -0.43
CA TYR A 105 2.50 -10.18 -1.16
C TYR A 105 3.17 -10.08 -2.54
N GLU A 106 3.67 -11.24 -2.95
CA GLU A 106 4.26 -11.48 -4.25
C GLU A 106 3.23 -12.22 -5.09
N PRO A 107 2.58 -11.55 -6.06
CA PRO A 107 1.54 -12.20 -6.86
C PRO A 107 2.12 -13.23 -7.82
N HIS A 108 1.46 -14.40 -7.91
CA HIS A 108 1.73 -15.42 -8.92
C HIS A 108 0.59 -15.51 -9.95
N HIS A 109 -0.37 -14.61 -9.87
CA HIS A 109 -1.45 -14.47 -10.84
C HIS A 109 -1.13 -13.36 -11.84
N ALA A 110 -1.83 -13.36 -12.98
CA ALA A 110 -1.76 -12.25 -13.92
C ALA A 110 -2.25 -10.95 -13.24
N ARG A 111 -1.62 -9.84 -13.55
CA ARG A 111 -1.99 -8.54 -13.02
C ARG A 111 -2.67 -7.70 -14.10
N PRO A 112 -3.72 -6.93 -13.74
CA PRO A 112 -4.32 -6.00 -14.67
C PRO A 112 -3.30 -4.92 -15.04
N LYS A 113 -3.42 -4.40 -16.25
CA LYS A 113 -2.62 -3.23 -16.66
C LYS A 113 -3.10 -2.01 -15.86
N ALA A 114 -2.15 -1.14 -15.51
CA ALA A 114 -2.49 0.15 -14.91
C ALA A 114 -3.40 0.93 -15.87
N PRO A 115 -4.42 1.65 -15.35
CA PRO A 115 -5.23 2.52 -16.17
C PRO A 115 -4.34 3.53 -16.90
N ARG A 116 -4.62 3.77 -18.20
CA ARG A 116 -3.90 4.80 -18.93
C ARG A 116 -4.24 6.16 -18.32
N PRO A 117 -3.23 7.01 -18.03
CA PRO A 117 -3.51 8.37 -17.62
C PRO A 117 -4.31 9.05 -18.74
N ARG A 118 -5.40 9.77 -18.36
CA ARG A 118 -6.12 10.60 -19.32
C ARG A 118 -5.18 11.66 -19.84
N ALA A 119 -5.22 11.89 -21.18
CA ALA A 119 -4.66 13.10 -21.73
C ALA A 119 -5.24 14.29 -20.98
N ARG A 120 -4.37 15.15 -20.39
CA ARG A 120 -4.84 16.42 -19.83
C ARG A 120 -5.56 17.14 -20.95
N ALA A 121 -6.83 17.52 -20.71
CA ALA A 121 -7.52 18.44 -21.59
C ALA A 121 -6.60 19.67 -21.74
N ALA A 122 -6.27 20.01 -22.99
CA ALA A 122 -5.50 21.23 -23.23
C ALA A 122 -6.23 22.39 -22.56
N LYS A 123 -5.53 23.13 -21.69
CA LYS A 123 -6.13 24.36 -21.14
C LYS A 123 -6.54 25.23 -22.32
N PRO A 124 -7.81 25.69 -22.37
CA PRO A 124 -8.19 26.61 -23.43
C PRO A 124 -7.20 27.78 -23.40
N ARG A 125 -6.60 28.10 -24.55
CA ARG A 125 -5.78 29.30 -24.67
C ARG A 125 -6.65 30.47 -24.23
N ARG A 126 -6.23 31.22 -23.20
CA ARG A 126 -6.87 32.47 -22.89
C ARG A 126 -6.80 33.32 -24.15
N GLY A 127 -7.95 33.57 -24.78
CA GLY A 127 -8.06 34.50 -25.88
C GLY A 127 -7.48 35.87 -25.44
N ARG A 128 -6.68 36.46 -26.32
CA ARG A 128 -6.23 37.86 -26.10
C ARG A 128 -7.42 38.78 -26.08
#